data_cdc8286b4c4cbd9ab50b3b2604fd56d4
#
_entry.id   cdc8286b4c4cbd9ab50b3b2604fd56d4
#
_cell.length_a   1.000
_cell.length_b   1.000
_cell.length_c   1.000
_cell.angle_alpha   90.00
_cell.angle_beta   90.00
_cell.angle_gamma   90.00
#
_symmetry.space_group_name_H-M   'P 1'
#
loop_
_entity.id
_entity.type
_entity.pdbx_description
1 polymer ?
#
loop_
_entity_poly.entity_id
_entity_poly.type
_entity_poly.pdbx_seq_one_letter_code
_entity_poly.pdbx_strand_id
1 'polypeptide(L)'
;PILLTGEIGKKDREAILSSLPGFEHEHRIIVATESLLSEGFDLSYLDTLLIATPISWDGSITQQAGRLHRSHEGKQKVEIFDYIDLSIPMLARMYQKRLKTYAKLGYEVYAAEDSGRPDQNILIEPASAIEALVDDITGAKKSAFIAAPYASAACLAKLANAFSGAIARGITLEIYIASTPRDDAKTALAKMGVEYAMRAEGRLCAAVIDEETVWCGTIPLLAFPKKEDCSIRFKNTEIAAELL
;
A
#
# COMPACT_ATOMS: atom_id res chain seq x y z
N PRO A 1 -1.92 14.93 -11.55
CA PRO A 1 -3.16 14.87 -10.78
C PRO A 1 -3.59 16.24 -10.30
N ILE A 2 -4.90 16.46 -10.19
CA ILE A 2 -5.49 17.66 -9.61
C ILE A 2 -6.02 17.26 -8.23
N LEU A 3 -5.59 17.98 -7.19
CA LEU A 3 -5.98 17.68 -5.81
C LEU A 3 -7.05 18.70 -5.34
N LEU A 4 -8.19 18.19 -4.85
CA LEU A 4 -9.30 18.96 -4.29
C LEU A 4 -9.58 18.47 -2.86
N THR A 5 -9.09 19.19 -1.87
CA THR A 5 -9.29 18.89 -0.45
C THR A 5 -9.96 20.05 0.29
N GLY A 6 -10.45 19.80 1.50
CA GLY A 6 -11.03 20.84 2.34
C GLY A 6 -10.04 21.92 2.81
N GLU A 7 -8.74 21.68 2.65
CA GLU A 7 -7.68 22.65 2.99
C GLU A 7 -7.51 23.74 1.94
N ILE A 8 -8.01 23.51 0.71
CA ILE A 8 -7.93 24.48 -0.38
C ILE A 8 -8.94 25.61 -0.16
N GLY A 9 -8.46 26.83 -0.18
CA GLY A 9 -9.29 28.02 -0.03
C GLY A 9 -10.41 28.09 -1.09
N LYS A 10 -11.55 28.68 -0.74
CA LYS A 10 -12.72 28.75 -1.63
C LYS A 10 -12.40 29.33 -3.00
N LYS A 11 -11.60 30.40 -3.07
CA LYS A 11 -11.19 31.05 -4.33
C LYS A 11 -10.36 30.14 -5.23
N ASP A 12 -9.38 29.45 -4.62
CA ASP A 12 -8.49 28.56 -5.36
C ASP A 12 -9.25 27.33 -5.87
N ARG A 13 -10.18 26.82 -5.05
CA ARG A 13 -11.09 25.75 -5.46
C ARG A 13 -11.96 26.15 -6.63
N GLU A 14 -12.58 27.33 -6.60
CA GLU A 14 -13.39 27.85 -7.71
C GLU A 14 -12.55 28.05 -8.97
N ALA A 15 -11.32 28.51 -8.85
CA ALA A 15 -10.40 28.65 -9.99
C ALA A 15 -10.05 27.28 -10.60
N ILE A 16 -9.74 26.29 -9.77
CA ILE A 16 -9.48 24.92 -10.24
C ILE A 16 -10.72 24.36 -10.94
N LEU A 17 -11.89 24.41 -10.31
CA LEU A 17 -13.14 23.89 -10.89
C LEU A 17 -13.48 24.57 -12.23
N SER A 18 -13.24 25.86 -12.34
CA SER A 18 -13.49 26.62 -13.57
C SER A 18 -12.53 26.23 -14.71
N SER A 19 -11.34 25.75 -14.39
CA SER A 19 -10.34 25.29 -15.38
C SER A 19 -10.60 23.87 -15.90
N LEU A 20 -11.32 23.03 -15.15
CA LEU A 20 -11.53 21.63 -15.49
C LEU A 20 -12.17 21.38 -16.86
N PRO A 21 -13.18 22.14 -17.32
CA PRO A 21 -13.77 21.93 -18.65
C PRO A 21 -12.77 22.04 -19.79
N GLY A 22 -11.65 22.73 -19.60
CA GLY A 22 -10.61 22.87 -20.64
C GLY A 22 -9.73 21.61 -20.85
N PHE A 23 -9.95 20.55 -20.07
CA PHE A 23 -9.10 19.35 -20.11
C PHE A 23 -9.78 18.12 -20.72
N GLU A 24 -10.79 18.29 -21.52
CA GLU A 24 -11.59 17.21 -22.13
C GLU A 24 -10.79 16.22 -22.98
N HIS A 25 -9.66 16.65 -23.53
CA HIS A 25 -8.80 15.83 -24.39
C HIS A 25 -7.52 15.35 -23.71
N GLU A 26 -7.41 15.57 -22.40
CA GLU A 26 -6.22 15.19 -21.62
C GLU A 26 -6.53 14.09 -20.62
N HIS A 27 -5.63 13.10 -20.50
CA HIS A 27 -5.69 12.13 -19.42
C HIS A 27 -5.40 12.81 -18.09
N ARG A 28 -6.41 12.92 -17.24
CA ARG A 28 -6.32 13.59 -15.94
C ARG A 28 -6.84 12.72 -14.81
N ILE A 29 -6.15 12.82 -13.69
CA ILE A 29 -6.60 12.22 -12.42
C ILE A 29 -6.99 13.36 -11.50
N ILE A 30 -8.23 13.33 -11.01
CA ILE A 30 -8.74 14.26 -10.02
C ILE A 30 -8.89 13.50 -8.71
N VAL A 31 -8.20 13.95 -7.67
CA VAL A 31 -8.28 13.39 -6.32
C VAL A 31 -9.09 14.36 -5.46
N ALA A 32 -10.24 13.94 -4.98
CA ALA A 32 -11.14 14.79 -4.22
C ALA A 32 -11.75 14.06 -3.03
N THR A 33 -12.10 14.80 -1.97
CA THR A 33 -12.92 14.26 -0.89
C THR A 33 -14.38 14.15 -1.32
N GLU A 34 -15.13 13.19 -0.76
CA GLU A 34 -16.52 12.92 -1.12
C GLU A 34 -17.42 14.16 -1.05
N SER A 35 -17.25 15.00 -0.04
CA SER A 35 -18.03 16.23 0.13
C SER A 35 -17.85 17.21 -1.04
N LEU A 36 -16.65 17.29 -1.59
CA LEU A 36 -16.34 18.19 -2.70
C LEU A 36 -16.85 17.64 -4.04
N LEU A 37 -16.92 16.34 -4.19
CA LEU A 37 -17.54 15.70 -5.35
C LEU A 37 -19.05 15.91 -5.39
N SER A 38 -19.72 16.09 -4.23
CA SER A 38 -21.17 16.32 -4.17
C SER A 38 -21.57 17.76 -4.53
N GLU A 39 -20.71 18.76 -4.34
CA GLU A 39 -20.97 20.17 -4.53
C GLU A 39 -20.71 20.66 -5.98
N GLY A 40 -21.58 20.31 -6.93
CA GLY A 40 -21.59 20.95 -8.26
C GLY A 40 -20.49 20.51 -9.23
N PHE A 41 -19.81 19.41 -8.95
CA PHE A 41 -18.79 18.83 -9.82
C PHE A 41 -19.46 18.11 -11.00
N ASP A 42 -19.46 18.73 -12.15
CA ASP A 42 -20.14 18.22 -13.33
C ASP A 42 -19.23 18.22 -14.56
N LEU A 43 -18.58 17.09 -14.78
CA LEU A 43 -17.66 16.88 -15.88
C LEU A 43 -18.12 15.65 -16.68
N SER A 44 -18.77 15.89 -17.82
CA SER A 44 -19.35 14.84 -18.67
C SER A 44 -18.29 13.91 -19.30
N TYR A 45 -17.07 14.38 -19.47
CA TYR A 45 -15.97 13.61 -20.05
C TYR A 45 -15.33 12.58 -19.11
N LEU A 46 -15.62 12.62 -17.81
CA LEU A 46 -15.12 11.62 -16.87
C LEU A 46 -15.74 10.25 -17.16
N ASP A 47 -14.90 9.25 -17.29
CA ASP A 47 -15.26 7.86 -17.61
C ASP A 47 -14.94 6.87 -16.49
N THR A 48 -14.08 7.25 -15.57
CA THR A 48 -13.57 6.36 -14.52
C THR A 48 -13.74 6.97 -13.12
N LEU A 49 -14.25 6.16 -12.18
CA LEU A 49 -14.34 6.49 -10.77
C LEU A 49 -13.51 5.49 -9.95
N LEU A 50 -12.60 6.01 -9.11
CA LEU A 50 -11.85 5.21 -8.15
C LEU A 50 -12.36 5.52 -6.75
N ILE A 51 -12.91 4.52 -6.08
CA ILE A 51 -13.39 4.61 -4.69
C ILE A 51 -12.31 4.07 -3.77
N ALA A 52 -11.50 4.97 -3.22
CA ALA A 52 -10.37 4.64 -2.36
C ALA A 52 -10.69 4.69 -0.86
N THR A 53 -11.93 5.08 -0.49
CA THR A 53 -12.39 5.16 0.90
C THR A 53 -13.71 4.42 1.09
N PRO A 54 -13.95 3.85 2.28
CA PRO A 54 -15.19 3.14 2.55
C PRO A 54 -16.41 4.06 2.47
N ILE A 55 -17.27 3.84 1.49
CA ILE A 55 -18.56 4.52 1.33
C ILE A 55 -19.66 3.49 1.53
N SER A 56 -20.65 3.79 2.36
CA SER A 56 -21.76 2.88 2.63
C SER A 56 -23.12 3.40 2.17
N TRP A 57 -23.21 4.66 1.80
CA TRP A 57 -24.48 5.29 1.45
C TRP A 57 -24.82 5.12 -0.03
N ASP A 58 -25.93 4.45 -0.31
CA ASP A 58 -26.39 4.17 -1.68
C ASP A 58 -26.62 5.44 -2.51
N GLY A 59 -27.07 6.53 -1.87
CA GLY A 59 -27.30 7.81 -2.53
C GLY A 59 -26.01 8.44 -3.08
N SER A 60 -24.90 8.34 -2.36
CA SER A 60 -23.61 8.86 -2.80
C SER A 60 -23.10 8.13 -4.04
N ILE A 61 -23.12 6.79 -4.02
CA ILE A 61 -22.73 5.98 -5.17
C ILE A 61 -23.61 6.24 -6.38
N THR A 62 -24.93 6.28 -6.20
CA THR A 62 -25.87 6.54 -7.30
C THR A 62 -25.62 7.91 -7.92
N GLN A 63 -25.33 8.92 -7.11
CA GLN A 63 -25.08 10.27 -7.59
C GLN A 63 -23.76 10.37 -8.35
N GLN A 64 -22.69 9.75 -7.83
CA GLN A 64 -21.38 9.75 -8.47
C GLN A 64 -21.39 8.94 -9.77
N ALA A 65 -21.98 7.75 -9.77
CA ALA A 65 -22.15 6.93 -10.96
C ALA A 65 -23.01 7.63 -12.02
N GLY A 66 -24.11 8.31 -11.60
CA GLY A 66 -24.96 9.07 -12.50
C GLY A 66 -24.21 10.18 -13.25
N ARG A 67 -23.19 10.77 -12.66
CA ARG A 67 -22.33 11.75 -13.34
C ARG A 67 -21.44 11.11 -14.39
N LEU A 68 -20.91 9.90 -14.11
CA LEU A 68 -20.14 9.17 -15.10
C LEU A 68 -21.00 8.75 -16.32
N HIS A 69 -22.29 8.51 -16.15
CA HIS A 69 -23.18 8.14 -17.27
C HIS A 69 -23.58 9.30 -18.20
N ARG A 70 -23.11 10.51 -17.94
CA ARG A 70 -23.37 11.62 -18.86
C ARG A 70 -22.69 11.39 -20.19
N SER A 71 -23.45 11.64 -21.26
CA SER A 71 -22.94 11.47 -22.62
C SER A 71 -21.86 12.50 -22.92
N HIS A 72 -20.76 12.05 -23.50
CA HIS A 72 -19.69 12.87 -24.01
C HIS A 72 -19.12 12.25 -25.28
N GLU A 73 -18.73 13.07 -26.24
CA GLU A 73 -18.12 12.60 -27.50
C GLU A 73 -16.80 11.83 -27.18
N GLY A 74 -16.65 10.66 -27.77
CA GLY A 74 -15.49 9.77 -27.54
C GLY A 74 -15.58 8.85 -26.34
N LYS A 75 -16.54 9.02 -25.44
CA LYS A 75 -16.74 8.16 -24.29
C LYS A 75 -17.39 6.83 -24.66
N GLN A 76 -16.65 5.74 -24.58
CA GLN A 76 -17.11 4.40 -25.00
C GLN A 76 -17.60 3.53 -23.84
N LYS A 77 -17.01 3.71 -22.65
CA LYS A 77 -17.32 2.92 -21.46
C LYS A 77 -17.23 3.77 -20.19
N VAL A 78 -17.81 3.26 -19.13
CA VAL A 78 -17.74 3.83 -17.79
C VAL A 78 -17.26 2.74 -16.84
N GLU A 79 -16.26 3.03 -16.03
CA GLU A 79 -15.65 2.07 -15.12
C GLU A 79 -15.65 2.60 -13.68
N ILE A 80 -15.93 1.72 -12.72
CA ILE A 80 -15.80 2.00 -11.29
C ILE A 80 -14.82 1.00 -10.69
N PHE A 81 -13.71 1.49 -10.15
CA PHE A 81 -12.77 0.70 -9.36
C PHE A 81 -13.09 0.90 -7.88
N ASP A 82 -13.53 -0.15 -7.23
CA ASP A 82 -13.94 -0.14 -5.81
C ASP A 82 -12.94 -0.92 -4.97
N TYR A 83 -12.13 -0.20 -4.19
CA TYR A 83 -11.14 -0.80 -3.30
C TYR A 83 -11.79 -1.22 -1.99
N ILE A 84 -11.70 -2.50 -1.67
CA ILE A 84 -12.36 -3.10 -0.52
C ILE A 84 -11.38 -3.93 0.30
N ASP A 85 -11.55 -3.86 1.62
CA ASP A 85 -10.95 -4.80 2.55
C ASP A 85 -12.03 -5.73 3.10
N LEU A 86 -12.05 -6.95 2.61
CA LEU A 86 -13.01 -7.97 3.04
C LEU A 86 -12.66 -8.59 4.40
N SER A 87 -11.45 -8.39 4.90
CA SER A 87 -11.02 -8.90 6.21
C SER A 87 -11.71 -8.16 7.36
N ILE A 88 -12.15 -6.91 7.11
CA ILE A 88 -12.87 -6.10 8.09
C ILE A 88 -14.38 -6.26 7.90
N PRO A 89 -15.10 -6.90 8.85
CA PRO A 89 -16.54 -7.21 8.68
C PRO A 89 -17.44 -6.01 8.41
N MET A 90 -17.07 -4.82 8.93
CA MET A 90 -17.80 -3.59 8.67
C MET A 90 -17.66 -3.17 7.21
N LEU A 91 -16.42 -3.18 6.67
CA LEU A 91 -16.15 -2.80 5.28
C LEU A 91 -16.76 -3.80 4.29
N ALA A 92 -16.72 -5.09 4.61
CA ALA A 92 -17.39 -6.12 3.84
C ALA A 92 -18.91 -5.86 3.75
N ARG A 93 -19.57 -5.49 4.87
CA ARG A 93 -21.02 -5.13 4.86
C ARG A 93 -21.29 -3.86 4.04
N MET A 94 -20.42 -2.87 4.09
CA MET A 94 -20.53 -1.66 3.27
C MET A 94 -20.41 -1.98 1.78
N TYR A 95 -19.49 -2.85 1.41
CA TYR A 95 -19.35 -3.34 0.04
C TYR A 95 -20.57 -4.10 -0.45
N GLN A 96 -21.16 -4.98 0.37
CA GLN A 96 -22.39 -5.69 0.00
C GLN A 96 -23.56 -4.76 -0.32
N LYS A 97 -23.63 -3.60 0.33
CA LYS A 97 -24.62 -2.56 -0.02
C LYS A 97 -24.29 -1.93 -1.37
N ARG A 98 -23.02 -1.60 -1.63
CA ARG A 98 -22.60 -1.03 -2.93
C ARG A 98 -22.87 -1.98 -4.08
N LEU A 99 -22.62 -3.29 -3.92
CA LEU A 99 -22.94 -4.30 -4.94
C LEU A 99 -24.42 -4.26 -5.38
N LYS A 100 -25.35 -4.09 -4.43
CA LYS A 100 -26.77 -3.94 -4.76
C LYS A 100 -27.06 -2.69 -5.59
N THR A 101 -26.33 -1.60 -5.30
CA THR A 101 -26.46 -0.35 -6.05
C THR A 101 -25.86 -0.50 -7.45
N TYR A 102 -24.70 -1.13 -7.59
CA TYR A 102 -24.10 -1.40 -8.90
C TYR A 102 -25.03 -2.24 -9.79
N ALA A 103 -25.62 -3.30 -9.24
CA ALA A 103 -26.58 -4.13 -9.96
C ALA A 103 -27.82 -3.33 -10.41
N LYS A 104 -28.35 -2.43 -9.56
CA LYS A 104 -29.47 -1.55 -9.91
C LYS A 104 -29.14 -0.56 -11.03
N LEU A 105 -27.89 -0.10 -11.08
CA LEU A 105 -27.39 0.82 -12.09
C LEU A 105 -26.97 0.13 -13.40
N GLY A 106 -27.04 -1.22 -13.45
CA GLY A 106 -26.72 -2.01 -14.63
C GLY A 106 -25.24 -2.25 -14.85
N TYR A 107 -24.40 -2.06 -13.81
CA TYR A 107 -22.99 -2.43 -13.89
C TYR A 107 -22.79 -3.94 -13.84
N GLU A 108 -21.95 -4.42 -14.71
CA GLU A 108 -21.35 -5.75 -14.58
C GLU A 108 -20.21 -5.66 -13.57
N VAL A 109 -20.25 -6.51 -12.53
CA VAL A 109 -19.23 -6.50 -11.48
C VAL A 109 -18.26 -7.63 -11.77
N TYR A 110 -17.02 -7.23 -12.04
CA TYR A 110 -15.89 -8.15 -12.12
C TYR A 110 -15.12 -8.01 -10.80
N ALA A 111 -14.94 -9.14 -10.10
CA ALA A 111 -13.81 -9.18 -9.17
C ALA A 111 -12.58 -8.95 -10.04
N ALA A 112 -11.70 -7.99 -9.67
CA ALA A 112 -10.37 -7.99 -10.27
C ALA A 112 -9.91 -9.43 -10.17
N GLU A 113 -9.70 -10.10 -11.30
CA GLU A 113 -9.16 -11.45 -11.28
C GLU A 113 -7.97 -11.34 -10.37
N ASP A 114 -8.07 -12.04 -9.27
CA ASP A 114 -6.95 -12.19 -8.37
C ASP A 114 -5.89 -12.82 -9.26
N SER A 115 -5.02 -11.98 -9.81
CA SER A 115 -3.92 -12.40 -10.67
C SER A 115 -2.97 -13.21 -9.81
N GLY A 116 -3.46 -14.35 -9.34
CA GLY A 116 -2.73 -15.32 -8.56
C GLY A 116 -2.29 -14.83 -7.19
N ARG A 117 -3.16 -14.18 -6.42
CA ARG A 117 -2.79 -13.40 -5.25
C ARG A 117 -3.32 -13.88 -3.91
N PRO A 118 -2.82 -14.89 -3.33
CA PRO A 118 -2.93 -15.04 -1.89
C PRO A 118 -2.06 -14.05 -1.11
N ASP A 119 -1.04 -13.41 -1.71
CA ASP A 119 0.09 -12.85 -0.94
C ASP A 119 0.37 -11.35 -1.13
N GLN A 120 -0.52 -10.53 -1.67
CA GLN A 120 0.03 -9.37 -2.37
C GLN A 120 0.05 -8.03 -1.67
N ASN A 121 -0.84 -7.68 -0.81
CA ASN A 121 -0.75 -6.45 -0.03
C ASN A 121 -1.26 -6.76 1.37
N ILE A 122 -0.40 -7.30 2.20
CA ILE A 122 -0.75 -7.61 3.58
C ILE A 122 -0.29 -6.44 4.43
N LEU A 123 -1.23 -5.82 5.14
CA LEU A 123 -0.91 -4.92 6.23
C LEU A 123 -0.37 -5.78 7.38
N ILE A 124 0.89 -5.56 7.71
CA ILE A 124 1.55 -6.24 8.81
C ILE A 124 1.37 -5.42 10.09
N GLU A 125 0.70 -6.02 11.06
CA GLU A 125 0.55 -5.46 12.39
C GLU A 125 1.76 -5.80 13.28
N PRO A 126 2.03 -5.01 14.34
CA PRO A 126 3.18 -5.23 15.22
C PRO A 126 3.24 -6.64 15.83
N ALA A 127 2.08 -7.22 16.15
CA ALA A 127 2.00 -8.52 16.80
C ALA A 127 2.47 -9.67 15.90
N SER A 128 2.27 -9.59 14.60
CA SER A 128 2.62 -10.63 13.62
C SER A 128 3.92 -10.37 12.86
N ALA A 129 4.51 -9.17 13.02
CA ALA A 129 5.60 -8.71 12.18
C ALA A 129 6.84 -9.61 12.21
N ILE A 130 7.24 -10.06 13.40
CA ILE A 130 8.45 -10.89 13.54
C ILE A 130 8.24 -12.28 12.94
N GLU A 131 7.08 -12.88 13.16
CA GLU A 131 6.73 -14.19 12.60
C GLU A 131 6.68 -14.13 11.07
N ALA A 132 5.99 -13.15 10.51
CA ALA A 132 5.89 -12.97 9.07
C ALA A 132 7.27 -12.71 8.42
N LEU A 133 8.15 -11.94 9.08
CA LEU A 133 9.51 -11.72 8.57
C LEU A 133 10.35 -13.00 8.65
N VAL A 134 10.21 -13.79 9.72
CA VAL A 134 10.85 -15.11 9.85
C VAL A 134 10.41 -16.05 8.73
N ASP A 135 9.11 -16.08 8.42
CA ASP A 135 8.56 -16.92 7.34
C ASP A 135 9.13 -16.52 5.98
N ASP A 136 9.17 -15.22 5.68
CA ASP A 136 9.73 -14.71 4.43
C ASP A 136 11.23 -15.03 4.28
N ILE A 137 12.03 -14.81 5.32
CA ILE A 137 13.47 -15.13 5.28
C ILE A 137 13.70 -16.65 5.19
N THR A 138 12.85 -17.43 5.86
CA THR A 138 12.93 -18.90 5.81
C THR A 138 12.55 -19.42 4.43
N GLY A 139 11.58 -18.79 3.77
CA GLY A 139 11.14 -19.11 2.41
C GLY A 139 12.03 -18.58 1.29
N ALA A 140 12.95 -17.67 1.60
CA ALA A 140 13.83 -17.02 0.61
C ALA A 140 14.67 -18.03 -0.18
N LYS A 141 14.82 -17.78 -1.49
CA LYS A 141 15.49 -18.65 -2.45
C LYS A 141 16.76 -18.03 -3.05
N LYS A 142 16.87 -16.69 -3.05
CA LYS A 142 17.97 -15.95 -3.67
C LYS A 142 18.62 -14.98 -2.68
N SER A 143 17.84 -14.04 -2.17
CA SER A 143 18.37 -12.92 -1.39
C SER A 143 17.37 -12.40 -0.36
N ALA A 144 17.90 -11.78 0.69
CA ALA A 144 17.15 -10.98 1.65
C ALA A 144 17.91 -9.69 1.96
N PHE A 145 17.36 -8.58 1.58
CA PHE A 145 17.82 -7.24 1.94
C PHE A 145 16.95 -6.72 3.09
N ILE A 146 17.57 -6.16 4.13
CA ILE A 146 16.87 -5.57 5.27
C ILE A 146 17.52 -4.24 5.64
N ALA A 147 16.74 -3.17 5.62
CA ALA A 147 17.13 -1.86 6.13
C ALA A 147 16.32 -1.52 7.39
N ALA A 148 17.01 -1.23 8.48
CA ALA A 148 16.41 -0.95 9.78
C ALA A 148 17.03 0.29 10.44
N PRO A 149 16.25 1.08 11.20
CA PRO A 149 16.78 2.25 11.90
C PRO A 149 17.71 1.88 13.05
N TYR A 150 17.48 0.75 13.68
CA TYR A 150 18.26 0.18 14.79
C TYR A 150 17.99 -1.31 14.95
N ALA A 151 18.83 -2.00 15.72
CA ALA A 151 18.67 -3.41 16.03
C ALA A 151 18.71 -3.64 17.56
N SER A 152 17.97 -4.66 18.03
CA SER A 152 18.00 -5.09 19.41
C SER A 152 18.34 -6.59 19.52
N ALA A 153 19.17 -6.96 20.51
CA ALA A 153 19.59 -8.34 20.72
C ALA A 153 18.39 -9.27 20.94
N ALA A 154 17.36 -8.80 21.64
CA ALA A 154 16.16 -9.60 21.93
C ALA A 154 15.34 -9.92 20.67
N CYS A 155 15.21 -8.99 19.72
CA CYS A 155 14.56 -9.24 18.44
C CYS A 155 15.43 -10.13 17.54
N LEU A 156 16.73 -9.83 17.46
CA LEU A 156 17.70 -10.64 16.71
C LEU A 156 17.70 -12.11 17.16
N ALA A 157 17.51 -12.38 18.46
CA ALA A 157 17.37 -13.74 18.95
C ALA A 157 16.15 -14.49 18.37
N LYS A 158 15.06 -13.79 18.03
CA LYS A 158 13.90 -14.38 17.34
C LYS A 158 14.19 -14.66 15.87
N LEU A 159 15.00 -13.85 15.22
CA LEU A 159 15.39 -13.99 13.82
C LEU A 159 16.57 -14.96 13.60
N ALA A 160 17.25 -15.39 14.67
CA ALA A 160 18.52 -16.10 14.60
C ALA A 160 18.46 -17.38 13.74
N ASN A 161 17.43 -18.20 13.90
CA ASN A 161 17.28 -19.44 13.14
C ASN A 161 17.01 -19.16 11.65
N ALA A 162 16.20 -18.13 11.34
CA ALA A 162 15.90 -17.75 9.98
C ALA A 162 17.15 -17.24 9.24
N PHE A 163 17.93 -16.35 9.90
CA PHE A 163 19.19 -15.83 9.35
C PHE A 163 20.23 -16.92 9.15
N SER A 164 20.51 -17.71 10.19
CA SER A 164 21.48 -18.81 10.07
C SER A 164 21.05 -19.86 9.04
N GLY A 165 19.75 -20.16 8.96
CA GLY A 165 19.20 -21.05 7.96
C GLY A 165 19.31 -20.49 6.54
N ALA A 166 19.07 -19.18 6.33
CA ALA A 166 19.25 -18.52 5.05
C ALA A 166 20.72 -18.58 4.59
N ILE A 167 21.65 -18.23 5.48
CA ILE A 167 23.10 -18.30 5.21
C ILE A 167 23.53 -19.74 4.85
N ALA A 168 23.06 -20.73 5.61
CA ALA A 168 23.36 -22.13 5.35
C ALA A 168 22.84 -22.64 3.99
N ARG A 169 21.76 -22.03 3.45
CA ARG A 169 21.23 -22.30 2.12
C ARG A 169 21.94 -21.51 1.00
N GLY A 170 22.90 -20.65 1.34
CA GLY A 170 23.61 -19.82 0.39
C GLY A 170 22.80 -18.58 -0.06
N ILE A 171 21.79 -18.17 0.71
CA ILE A 171 21.02 -16.95 0.43
C ILE A 171 21.89 -15.72 0.72
N THR A 172 21.93 -14.78 -0.21
CA THR A 172 22.60 -13.49 0.00
C THR A 172 21.81 -12.68 1.02
N LEU A 173 22.41 -12.38 2.17
CA LEU A 173 21.79 -11.59 3.22
C LEU A 173 22.50 -10.25 3.36
N GLU A 174 21.79 -9.16 3.06
CA GLU A 174 22.29 -7.78 3.15
C GLU A 174 21.54 -7.02 4.22
N ILE A 175 22.23 -6.55 5.25
CA ILE A 175 21.63 -5.83 6.37
C ILE A 175 22.24 -4.42 6.48
N TYR A 176 21.37 -3.42 6.50
CA TYR A 176 21.72 -2.02 6.71
C TYR A 176 21.08 -1.51 8.00
N ILE A 177 21.88 -0.86 8.85
CA ILE A 177 21.40 -0.30 10.12
C ILE A 177 21.79 1.17 10.19
N ALA A 178 20.82 2.06 10.40
CA ALA A 178 21.07 3.50 10.41
C ALA A 178 21.78 3.99 11.68
N SER A 179 21.49 3.39 12.84
CA SER A 179 22.11 3.74 14.12
C SER A 179 23.10 2.67 14.56
N THR A 180 24.23 3.06 15.13
CA THR A 180 25.22 2.11 15.66
C THR A 180 24.56 1.11 16.63
N PRO A 181 24.59 -0.19 16.33
CA PRO A 181 24.00 -1.20 17.23
C PRO A 181 24.75 -1.23 18.56
N ARG A 182 24.03 -1.54 19.63
CA ARG A 182 24.63 -1.78 20.94
C ARG A 182 25.49 -3.05 20.91
N ASP A 183 26.41 -3.19 21.86
CA ASP A 183 27.37 -4.29 21.84
C ASP A 183 26.73 -5.68 21.98
N ASP A 184 25.60 -5.78 22.68
CA ASP A 184 24.79 -7.00 22.75
C ASP A 184 24.18 -7.38 21.37
N ALA A 185 23.69 -6.40 20.61
CA ALA A 185 23.18 -6.61 19.26
C ALA A 185 24.29 -6.95 18.26
N LYS A 186 25.45 -6.29 18.34
CA LYS A 186 26.65 -6.64 17.54
C LYS A 186 27.07 -8.09 17.81
N THR A 187 27.12 -8.47 19.07
CA THR A 187 27.48 -9.84 19.48
C THR A 187 26.45 -10.86 18.93
N ALA A 188 25.17 -10.50 18.94
CA ALA A 188 24.12 -11.38 18.40
C ALA A 188 24.29 -11.56 16.87
N LEU A 189 24.50 -10.48 16.11
CA LEU A 189 24.74 -10.54 14.66
C LEU A 189 25.99 -11.37 14.34
N ALA A 190 27.08 -11.13 15.03
CA ALA A 190 28.35 -11.87 14.83
C ALA A 190 28.19 -13.37 15.10
N LYS A 191 27.45 -13.77 16.14
CA LYS A 191 27.16 -15.18 16.44
C LYS A 191 26.35 -15.89 15.35
N MET A 192 25.53 -15.15 14.61
CA MET A 192 24.74 -15.68 13.50
C MET A 192 25.52 -15.70 12.17
N GLY A 193 26.76 -15.16 12.15
CA GLY A 193 27.52 -14.97 10.91
C GLY A 193 26.95 -13.89 9.99
N VAL A 194 26.18 -12.95 10.55
CA VAL A 194 25.53 -11.87 9.80
C VAL A 194 26.42 -10.65 9.80
N GLU A 195 26.82 -10.20 8.62
CA GLU A 195 27.47 -8.91 8.40
C GLU A 195 26.40 -7.83 8.18
N TYR A 196 26.72 -6.60 8.60
CA TYR A 196 25.86 -5.45 8.37
C TYR A 196 26.69 -4.23 7.99
N ALA A 197 26.08 -3.35 7.18
CA ALA A 197 26.64 -2.06 6.85
C ALA A 197 25.88 -0.93 7.58
N MET A 198 26.60 0.18 7.84
CA MET A 198 26.00 1.38 8.38
C MET A 198 25.52 2.27 7.22
N ARG A 199 24.23 2.65 7.23
CA ARG A 199 23.69 3.61 6.27
C ARG A 199 23.12 4.80 7.05
N ALA A 200 23.83 5.91 7.05
CA ALA A 200 23.49 7.10 7.84
C ALA A 200 22.29 7.89 7.28
N GLU A 201 21.94 7.69 6.03
CA GLU A 201 20.86 8.41 5.36
C GLU A 201 19.53 7.67 5.49
N GLY A 202 18.61 8.26 6.24
CA GLY A 202 17.21 7.85 6.34
C GLY A 202 16.93 6.77 7.40
N ARG A 203 15.77 6.89 8.04
CA ARG A 203 15.23 5.86 8.95
C ARG A 203 14.37 4.87 8.14
N LEU A 204 14.97 4.27 7.13
CA LEU A 204 14.25 3.31 6.29
C LEU A 204 13.92 2.05 7.09
N CYS A 205 12.66 1.66 7.10
CA CYS A 205 12.17 0.38 7.58
C CYS A 205 11.67 -0.39 6.36
N ALA A 206 12.55 -1.13 5.71
CA ALA A 206 12.21 -1.86 4.49
C ALA A 206 12.92 -3.21 4.45
N ALA A 207 12.30 -4.18 3.79
CA ALA A 207 12.98 -5.40 3.37
C ALA A 207 12.59 -5.75 1.93
N VAL A 208 13.51 -6.41 1.24
CA VAL A 208 13.26 -6.99 -0.08
C VAL A 208 13.71 -8.44 -0.04
N ILE A 209 12.80 -9.36 -0.35
CA ILE A 209 13.07 -10.80 -0.39
C ILE A 209 12.96 -11.27 -1.82
N ASP A 210 13.99 -11.97 -2.28
CA ASP A 210 14.08 -12.56 -3.62
C ASP A 210 13.89 -11.55 -4.77
N GLU A 211 14.23 -10.27 -4.55
CA GLU A 211 14.06 -9.18 -5.53
C GLU A 211 12.59 -8.94 -5.95
N GLU A 212 11.64 -9.43 -5.16
CA GLU A 212 10.22 -9.46 -5.53
C GLU A 212 9.30 -9.00 -4.37
N THR A 213 9.48 -9.56 -3.18
CA THR A 213 8.64 -9.25 -2.02
C THR A 213 9.20 -8.06 -1.26
N VAL A 214 8.43 -7.00 -1.17
CA VAL A 214 8.81 -5.74 -0.54
C VAL A 214 8.06 -5.55 0.77
N TRP A 215 8.79 -5.15 1.80
CA TRP A 215 8.26 -4.61 3.04
C TRP A 215 8.57 -3.13 3.12
N CYS A 216 7.60 -2.31 3.48
CA CYS A 216 7.77 -0.87 3.63
C CYS A 216 6.83 -0.33 4.71
N GLY A 217 7.34 0.46 5.64
CA GLY A 217 6.52 1.04 6.71
C GLY A 217 7.31 1.63 7.86
N THR A 218 6.78 1.49 9.07
CA THR A 218 7.39 2.01 10.30
C THR A 218 7.93 0.91 11.23
N ILE A 219 7.62 -0.37 10.96
CA ILE A 219 8.12 -1.50 11.74
C ILE A 219 9.64 -1.60 11.58
N PRO A 220 10.42 -1.56 12.71
CA PRO A 220 11.89 -1.47 12.64
C PRO A 220 12.60 -2.78 12.26
N LEU A 221 11.94 -3.80 11.82
CA LEU A 221 12.35 -5.11 11.31
C LEU A 221 13.42 -5.88 12.14
N LEU A 222 14.42 -5.21 12.70
CA LEU A 222 15.48 -5.79 13.56
C LEU A 222 15.30 -5.44 15.04
N ALA A 223 14.18 -4.84 15.42
CA ALA A 223 13.79 -4.57 16.80
C ALA A 223 12.29 -4.76 16.96
N PHE A 224 11.82 -4.89 18.20
CA PHE A 224 10.38 -5.03 18.44
C PHE A 224 9.63 -3.74 18.07
N PRO A 225 8.54 -3.88 17.29
CA PRO A 225 7.71 -2.74 16.92
C PRO A 225 6.93 -2.19 18.10
N LYS A 226 6.53 -0.93 18.02
CA LYS A 226 5.57 -0.31 18.91
C LYS A 226 4.15 -0.59 18.45
N LYS A 227 3.18 -0.30 19.32
CA LYS A 227 1.76 -0.56 19.02
C LYS A 227 1.24 0.21 17.80
N GLU A 228 1.78 1.40 17.56
CA GLU A 228 1.42 2.27 16.45
C GLU A 228 2.17 1.99 15.14
N ASP A 229 3.18 1.11 15.16
CA ASP A 229 3.92 0.77 13.96
C ASP A 229 3.10 -0.13 13.04
N CYS A 230 3.32 -0.01 11.74
CA CYS A 230 2.75 -0.90 10.73
C CYS A 230 3.68 -0.98 9.52
N SER A 231 3.56 -2.02 8.74
CA SER A 231 4.23 -2.15 7.44
C SER A 231 3.29 -2.78 6.42
N ILE A 232 3.50 -2.48 5.16
CA ILE A 232 2.84 -3.15 4.04
C ILE A 232 3.85 -4.15 3.46
N ARG A 233 3.41 -5.37 3.26
CA ARG A 233 4.14 -6.42 2.55
C ARG A 233 3.44 -6.67 1.22
N PHE A 234 4.15 -6.58 0.12
CA PHE A 234 3.60 -6.73 -1.24
C PHE A 234 4.65 -7.25 -2.21
N LYS A 235 4.21 -7.74 -3.38
CA LYS A 235 5.11 -8.15 -4.45
C LYS A 235 5.19 -7.09 -5.54
N ASN A 236 6.40 -6.60 -5.81
CA ASN A 236 6.67 -5.65 -6.89
C ASN A 236 8.18 -5.61 -7.19
N THR A 237 8.56 -6.08 -8.37
CA THR A 237 9.97 -6.16 -8.81
C THR A 237 10.56 -4.80 -9.13
N GLU A 238 9.77 -3.82 -9.58
CA GLU A 238 10.25 -2.48 -9.90
C GLU A 238 10.61 -1.72 -8.61
N ILE A 239 9.71 -1.73 -7.62
CA ILE A 239 9.97 -1.11 -6.30
C ILE A 239 11.09 -1.86 -5.57
N ALA A 240 11.16 -3.18 -5.69
CA ALA A 240 12.25 -3.95 -5.14
C ALA A 240 13.61 -3.50 -5.69
N ALA A 241 13.72 -3.28 -7.01
CA ALA A 241 14.93 -2.81 -7.64
C ALA A 241 15.32 -1.36 -7.26
N GLU A 242 14.35 -0.52 -6.93
CA GLU A 242 14.63 0.85 -6.44
C GLU A 242 15.16 0.89 -5.00
N LEU A 243 14.88 -0.14 -4.20
CA LEU A 243 15.29 -0.22 -2.80
C LEU A 243 16.66 -0.88 -2.62
N LEU A 244 17.08 -1.71 -3.56
CA LEU A 244 18.38 -2.41 -3.59
C LEU A 244 19.49 -1.52 -4.14
#